data_a1658e1ce9b64c19d4cb98b22f34a0de
#
_entry.id   a1658e1ce9b64c19d4cb98b22f34a0de
#
_cell.length_a   1.000
_cell.length_b   1.000
_cell.length_c   1.000
_cell.angle_alpha   90.00
_cell.angle_beta   90.00
_cell.angle_gamma   90.00
#
_symmetry.space_group_name_H-M   'P 1'
#
loop_
_entity.id
_entity.type
_entity.pdbx_description
1 polymer ?
#
loop_
_entity_poly.entity_id
_entity_poly.type
_entity_poly.pdbx_seq_one_letter_code
_entity_poly.pdbx_strand_id
1 'polypeptide(L)'
;MAFELPKLAYAYDALEPHIDARTMEIHHTKHHNTYITNLNGAVDKTPELAGKSLVELLSDLNAVPEAVRGVVRNHGGGTFNHNLFWEIMGPKAGGAPKGELAKAIDASFNSFDAFKDEFTKSATTRFGSGWAWLVKKGSGLADRKSVV
;
A
#
# COMPACT_ATOMS: atom_id res chain seq x y z
N MET A 1 -10.78 6.54 -17.96
CA MET A 1 -10.52 7.58 -16.93
C MET A 1 -9.11 7.35 -16.44
N ALA A 2 -8.21 8.34 -16.45
CA ALA A 2 -6.83 8.17 -16.01
C ALA A 2 -6.77 8.15 -14.47
N PHE A 3 -5.87 7.33 -13.91
CA PHE A 3 -5.53 7.38 -12.49
C PHE A 3 -4.67 8.62 -12.23
N GLU A 4 -4.89 9.28 -11.12
CA GLU A 4 -4.20 10.51 -10.76
C GLU A 4 -3.40 10.34 -9.46
N LEU A 5 -2.33 11.12 -9.31
CA LEU A 5 -1.54 11.18 -8.09
C LEU A 5 -2.39 11.88 -7.00
N PRO A 6 -2.73 11.18 -5.90
CA PRO A 6 -3.55 11.78 -4.85
C PRO A 6 -2.77 12.91 -4.15
N LYS A 7 -3.48 13.95 -3.74
CA LYS A 7 -2.89 14.98 -2.87
C LYS A 7 -2.71 14.40 -1.47
N LEU A 8 -1.57 14.67 -0.84
CA LEU A 8 -1.37 14.33 0.57
C LEU A 8 -2.27 15.22 1.45
N ALA A 9 -2.79 14.65 2.53
CA ALA A 9 -3.56 15.39 3.53
C ALA A 9 -2.69 16.25 4.47
N TYR A 10 -1.36 16.18 4.33
CA TYR A 10 -0.36 16.86 5.16
C TYR A 10 0.83 17.31 4.30
N ALA A 11 1.59 18.29 4.79
CA ALA A 11 2.78 18.79 4.12
C ALA A 11 3.92 17.75 4.14
N TYR A 12 4.88 17.87 3.22
CA TYR A 12 6.00 16.93 3.13
C TYR A 12 6.87 16.89 4.40
N ASP A 13 6.99 17.98 5.11
CA ASP A 13 7.76 18.12 6.37
C ASP A 13 6.97 17.69 7.62
N ALA A 14 5.70 17.35 7.47
CA ALA A 14 4.82 17.06 8.62
C ALA A 14 5.19 15.79 9.41
N LEU A 15 6.00 14.90 8.83
CA LEU A 15 6.46 13.66 9.47
C LEU A 15 7.87 13.76 10.04
N GLU A 16 8.50 14.93 9.98
CA GLU A 16 9.80 15.15 10.61
C GLU A 16 9.68 15.06 12.16
N PRO A 17 10.71 14.57 12.82
CA PRO A 17 12.04 14.16 12.33
C PRO A 17 12.11 12.70 11.86
N HIS A 18 11.00 11.97 11.72
CA HIS A 18 10.98 10.54 11.42
C HIS A 18 11.20 10.26 9.92
N ILE A 19 10.58 11.05 9.06
CA ILE A 19 10.78 11.01 7.60
C ILE A 19 10.96 12.46 7.15
N ASP A 20 12.07 12.73 6.48
CA ASP A 20 12.40 14.08 6.02
C ASP A 20 11.55 14.51 4.81
N ALA A 21 11.35 15.81 4.66
CA ALA A 21 10.53 16.40 3.61
C ALA A 21 10.97 15.99 2.20
N ARG A 22 12.28 15.86 1.97
CA ARG A 22 12.81 15.50 0.64
C ARG A 22 12.50 14.06 0.29
N THR A 23 12.61 13.15 1.25
CA THR A 23 12.20 11.74 1.09
C THR A 23 10.71 11.65 0.77
N MET A 24 9.87 12.38 1.50
CA MET A 24 8.42 12.41 1.25
C MET A 24 8.11 12.94 -0.16
N GLU A 25 8.71 14.04 -0.57
CA GLU A 25 8.51 14.63 -1.90
C GLU A 25 8.90 13.65 -3.02
N ILE A 26 10.09 13.05 -2.94
CA ILE A 26 10.59 12.12 -3.96
C ILE A 26 9.72 10.86 -3.99
N HIS A 27 9.40 10.29 -2.84
CA HIS A 27 8.60 9.08 -2.76
C HIS A 27 7.18 9.29 -3.34
N HIS A 28 6.58 10.44 -3.08
CA HIS A 28 5.27 10.81 -3.63
C HIS A 28 5.36 11.17 -5.12
N THR A 29 6.15 12.20 -5.47
CA THR A 29 6.10 12.77 -6.82
C THR A 29 6.86 11.97 -7.89
N LYS A 30 7.82 11.12 -7.50
CA LYS A 30 8.61 10.30 -8.41
C LYS A 30 8.20 8.83 -8.33
N HIS A 31 8.37 8.16 -7.18
CA HIS A 31 8.08 6.73 -7.07
C HIS A 31 6.60 6.42 -7.30
N HIS A 32 5.71 7.03 -6.53
CA HIS A 32 4.28 6.77 -6.66
C HIS A 32 3.76 7.21 -8.04
N ASN A 33 4.14 8.38 -8.51
CA ASN A 33 3.72 8.89 -9.82
C ASN A 33 4.21 8.02 -10.98
N THR A 34 5.37 7.37 -10.86
CA THR A 34 5.85 6.41 -11.88
C THR A 34 4.94 5.20 -11.98
N TYR A 35 4.45 4.65 -10.87
CA TYR A 35 3.46 3.57 -10.91
C TYR A 35 2.19 4.00 -11.64
N ILE A 36 1.65 5.16 -11.32
CA ILE A 36 0.45 5.72 -11.94
C ILE A 36 0.64 5.92 -13.44
N THR A 37 1.75 6.52 -13.84
CA THR A 37 2.06 6.77 -15.26
C THR A 37 2.13 5.48 -16.07
N ASN A 38 2.81 4.46 -15.54
CA ASN A 38 2.95 3.17 -16.21
C ASN A 38 1.63 2.39 -16.25
N LEU A 39 0.83 2.46 -15.20
CA LEU A 39 -0.50 1.85 -15.18
C LEU A 39 -1.41 2.51 -16.23
N ASN A 40 -1.47 3.84 -16.26
CA ASN A 40 -2.24 4.57 -17.27
C ASN A 40 -1.82 4.19 -18.69
N GLY A 41 -0.50 4.14 -18.95
CA GLY A 41 0.01 3.73 -20.27
C GLY A 41 -0.37 2.32 -20.69
N ALA A 42 -0.60 1.39 -19.75
CA ALA A 42 -1.11 0.06 -20.04
C ALA A 42 -2.63 0.07 -20.29
N VAL A 43 -3.39 0.79 -19.46
CA VAL A 43 -4.85 0.90 -19.58
C VAL A 43 -5.26 1.61 -20.87
N ASP A 44 -4.56 2.69 -21.24
CA ASP A 44 -4.85 3.47 -22.45
C ASP A 44 -4.68 2.64 -23.74
N LYS A 45 -3.80 1.64 -23.70
CA LYS A 45 -3.53 0.73 -24.84
C LYS A 45 -4.40 -0.53 -24.83
N THR A 46 -5.27 -0.69 -23.84
CA THR A 46 -6.05 -1.91 -23.61
C THR A 46 -7.52 -1.54 -23.41
N PRO A 47 -8.32 -1.41 -24.50
CA PRO A 47 -9.71 -0.97 -24.43
C PRO A 47 -10.57 -1.77 -23.45
N GLU A 48 -10.28 -3.04 -23.24
CA GLU A 48 -11.00 -3.94 -22.31
C GLU A 48 -10.83 -3.52 -20.82
N LEU A 49 -9.83 -2.69 -20.53
CA LEU A 49 -9.58 -2.17 -19.19
C LEU A 49 -10.14 -0.75 -18.98
N ALA A 50 -10.65 -0.13 -20.05
CA ALA A 50 -11.16 1.22 -19.99
C ALA A 50 -12.32 1.35 -18.98
N GLY A 51 -12.28 2.39 -18.15
CA GLY A 51 -13.32 2.68 -17.16
C GLY A 51 -13.30 1.83 -15.90
N LYS A 52 -12.43 0.81 -15.82
CA LYS A 52 -12.28 0.02 -14.61
C LYS A 52 -11.56 0.81 -13.50
N SER A 53 -12.04 0.69 -12.28
CA SER A 53 -11.36 1.19 -11.10
C SER A 53 -10.09 0.37 -10.79
N LEU A 54 -9.21 0.94 -9.97
CA LEU A 54 -8.00 0.26 -9.51
C LEU A 54 -8.31 -1.05 -8.77
N VAL A 55 -9.35 -1.05 -7.96
CA VAL A 55 -9.79 -2.24 -7.21
C VAL A 55 -10.29 -3.32 -8.16
N GLU A 56 -11.11 -2.98 -9.16
CA GLU A 56 -11.58 -3.95 -10.17
C GLU A 56 -10.43 -4.57 -10.96
N LEU A 57 -9.42 -3.76 -11.34
CA LEU A 57 -8.23 -4.27 -12.04
C LEU A 57 -7.42 -5.25 -11.20
N LEU A 58 -7.31 -5.02 -9.90
CA LEU A 58 -6.46 -5.82 -9.01
C LEU A 58 -7.18 -7.01 -8.38
N SER A 59 -8.51 -6.96 -8.26
CA SER A 59 -9.30 -8.03 -7.62
C SER A 59 -9.34 -9.32 -8.44
N ASP A 60 -9.26 -9.22 -9.77
CA ASP A 60 -9.18 -10.39 -10.66
C ASP A 60 -8.16 -10.16 -11.79
N LEU A 61 -6.91 -10.47 -11.50
CA LEU A 61 -5.85 -10.37 -12.49
C LEU A 61 -6.00 -11.36 -13.64
N ASN A 62 -6.80 -12.44 -13.49
CA ASN A 62 -7.04 -13.36 -14.60
C ASN A 62 -7.95 -12.76 -15.66
N ALA A 63 -8.81 -11.81 -15.28
CA ALA A 63 -9.62 -11.04 -16.21
C ALA A 63 -8.83 -9.95 -16.96
N VAL A 64 -7.58 -9.70 -16.59
CA VAL A 64 -6.69 -8.76 -17.29
C VAL A 64 -5.98 -9.50 -18.42
N PRO A 65 -5.95 -8.96 -19.68
CA PRO A 65 -5.23 -9.56 -20.79
C PRO A 65 -3.78 -9.89 -20.43
N GLU A 66 -3.32 -11.08 -20.82
CA GLU A 66 -2.02 -11.62 -20.42
C GLU A 66 -0.86 -10.66 -20.79
N ALA A 67 -0.93 -10.03 -21.94
CA ALA A 67 0.09 -9.11 -22.44
C ALA A 67 0.35 -7.92 -21.50
N VAL A 68 -0.64 -7.49 -20.71
CA VAL A 68 -0.53 -6.34 -19.79
C VAL A 68 -0.72 -6.71 -18.31
N ARG A 69 -1.04 -7.97 -18.02
CA ARG A 69 -1.31 -8.45 -16.65
C ARG A 69 -0.16 -8.17 -15.69
N GLY A 70 1.08 -8.39 -16.11
CA GLY A 70 2.26 -8.09 -15.31
C GLY A 70 2.41 -6.61 -14.98
N VAL A 71 2.13 -5.74 -15.96
CA VAL A 71 2.15 -4.28 -15.77
C VAL A 71 1.05 -3.84 -14.81
N VAL A 72 -0.18 -4.32 -15.00
CA VAL A 72 -1.32 -4.01 -14.12
C VAL A 72 -1.06 -4.51 -12.70
N ARG A 73 -0.57 -5.75 -12.53
CA ARG A 73 -0.21 -6.27 -11.21
C ARG A 73 0.83 -5.40 -10.52
N ASN A 74 1.94 -5.09 -11.17
CA ASN A 74 3.07 -4.41 -10.56
C ASN A 74 2.78 -2.91 -10.35
N HIS A 75 2.31 -2.23 -11.38
CA HIS A 75 2.08 -0.78 -11.32
C HIS A 75 0.72 -0.43 -10.69
N GLY A 76 -0.32 -1.24 -10.93
CA GLY A 76 -1.59 -1.12 -10.22
C GLY A 76 -1.43 -1.42 -8.74
N GLY A 77 -0.75 -2.51 -8.39
CA GLY A 77 -0.43 -2.85 -6.99
C GLY A 77 0.41 -1.76 -6.32
N GLY A 78 1.45 -1.25 -7.01
CA GLY A 78 2.24 -0.12 -6.51
C GLY A 78 1.42 1.14 -6.28
N THR A 79 0.51 1.46 -7.21
CA THR A 79 -0.41 2.61 -7.06
C THR A 79 -1.32 2.43 -5.85
N PHE A 80 -1.95 1.25 -5.72
CA PHE A 80 -2.87 0.94 -4.60
C PHE A 80 -2.16 1.00 -3.25
N ASN A 81 -0.99 0.37 -3.15
CA ASN A 81 -0.22 0.30 -1.92
C ASN A 81 0.21 1.70 -1.44
N HIS A 82 0.66 2.56 -2.37
CA HIS A 82 1.06 3.92 -2.02
C HIS A 82 -0.14 4.82 -1.67
N ASN A 83 -1.29 4.65 -2.32
CA ASN A 83 -2.51 5.36 -1.91
C ASN A 83 -2.81 5.08 -0.43
N LEU A 84 -2.88 3.80 -0.04
CA LEU A 84 -3.12 3.42 1.35
C LEU A 84 -2.00 3.90 2.29
N PHE A 85 -0.74 3.82 1.85
CA PHE A 85 0.42 4.23 2.65
C PHE A 85 0.34 5.69 3.09
N TRP A 86 -0.05 6.59 2.18
CA TRP A 86 -0.24 8.00 2.52
C TRP A 86 -1.40 8.24 3.49
N GLU A 87 -2.46 7.47 3.38
CA GLU A 87 -3.65 7.61 4.23
C GLU A 87 -3.42 7.11 5.67
N ILE A 88 -2.62 6.05 5.86
CA ILE A 88 -2.36 5.48 7.19
C ILE A 88 -1.25 6.19 7.96
N MET A 89 -0.52 7.12 7.33
CA MET A 89 0.44 7.98 8.00
C MET A 89 -0.15 9.36 8.30
N GLY A 90 0.34 9.99 9.36
CA GLY A 90 -0.06 11.36 9.68
C GLY A 90 0.76 11.94 10.82
N PRO A 91 0.82 13.27 10.93
CA PRO A 91 1.51 13.92 12.04
C PRO A 91 0.81 13.56 13.37
N LYS A 92 1.60 13.15 14.36
CA LYS A 92 1.11 12.79 15.72
C LYS A 92 0.07 11.65 15.74
N ALA A 93 0.05 10.80 14.70
CA ALA A 93 -0.91 9.71 14.57
C ALA A 93 -0.46 8.38 15.23
N GLY A 94 0.71 8.34 15.85
CA GLY A 94 1.23 7.15 16.51
C GLY A 94 0.52 6.82 17.82
N GLY A 95 0.88 5.66 18.37
CA GLY A 95 0.39 5.19 19.66
C GLY A 95 -0.08 3.74 19.64
N ALA A 96 -0.51 3.23 20.78
CA ALA A 96 -1.07 1.88 20.88
C ALA A 96 -2.48 1.79 20.26
N PRO A 97 -2.84 0.65 19.66
CA PRO A 97 -4.19 0.43 19.19
C PRO A 97 -5.19 0.46 20.34
N LYS A 98 -6.45 0.77 20.04
CA LYS A 98 -7.53 0.88 21.01
C LYS A 98 -8.76 0.09 20.56
N GLY A 99 -9.67 -0.14 21.49
CA GLY A 99 -10.98 -0.75 21.20
C GLY A 99 -10.86 -2.15 20.61
N GLU A 100 -11.68 -2.44 19.61
CA GLU A 100 -11.75 -3.76 18.98
C GLU A 100 -10.46 -4.14 18.23
N LEU A 101 -9.74 -3.17 17.69
CA LEU A 101 -8.45 -3.44 17.04
C LEU A 101 -7.42 -3.97 18.06
N ALA A 102 -7.32 -3.35 19.24
CA ALA A 102 -6.43 -3.83 20.29
C ALA A 102 -6.77 -5.27 20.69
N LYS A 103 -8.05 -5.55 20.96
CA LYS A 103 -8.51 -6.90 21.29
C LYS A 103 -8.19 -7.93 20.20
N ALA A 104 -8.40 -7.56 18.93
CA ALA A 104 -8.13 -8.43 17.80
C ALA A 104 -6.62 -8.72 17.63
N ILE A 105 -5.76 -7.73 17.90
CA ILE A 105 -4.30 -7.90 17.92
C ILE A 105 -3.89 -8.82 19.05
N ASP A 106 -4.37 -8.59 20.28
CA ASP A 106 -4.05 -9.42 21.43
C ASP A 106 -4.51 -10.88 21.21
N ALA A 107 -5.70 -11.06 20.65
CA ALA A 107 -6.23 -12.41 20.33
C ALA A 107 -5.41 -13.14 19.24
N SER A 108 -4.83 -12.39 18.28
CA SER A 108 -4.13 -12.99 17.12
C SER A 108 -2.62 -13.15 17.33
N PHE A 109 -2.02 -12.28 18.16
CA PHE A 109 -0.57 -12.18 18.35
C PHE A 109 -0.14 -12.27 19.83
N ASN A 110 -1.06 -12.46 20.76
CA ASN A 110 -0.90 -12.50 22.21
C ASN A 110 -0.67 -11.12 22.88
N SER A 111 -0.09 -10.16 22.18
CA SER A 111 0.06 -8.78 22.65
C SER A 111 0.39 -7.83 21.52
N PHE A 112 0.23 -6.52 21.75
CA PHE A 112 0.67 -5.51 20.80
C PHE A 112 2.19 -5.51 20.59
N ASP A 113 2.97 -5.79 21.63
CA ASP A 113 4.43 -5.87 21.51
C ASP A 113 4.85 -7.07 20.65
N ALA A 114 4.27 -8.23 20.87
CA ALA A 114 4.52 -9.40 20.03
C ALA A 114 4.12 -9.16 18.55
N PHE A 115 3.00 -8.46 18.32
CA PHE A 115 2.62 -8.03 16.97
C PHE A 115 3.68 -7.11 16.35
N LYS A 116 4.18 -6.10 17.08
CA LYS A 116 5.22 -5.19 16.57
C LYS A 116 6.50 -5.94 16.18
N ASP A 117 6.91 -6.88 17.00
CA ASP A 117 8.11 -7.69 16.74
C ASP A 117 7.94 -8.54 15.47
N GLU A 118 6.80 -9.23 15.31
CA GLU A 118 6.48 -10.03 14.15
C GLU A 118 6.37 -9.17 12.89
N PHE A 119 5.65 -8.05 12.97
CA PHE A 119 5.49 -7.11 11.85
C PHE A 119 6.83 -6.49 11.43
N THR A 120 7.65 -6.07 12.39
CA THR A 120 9.00 -5.54 12.13
C THR A 120 9.88 -6.59 11.46
N LYS A 121 9.87 -7.82 11.97
CA LYS A 121 10.59 -8.94 11.35
C LYS A 121 10.11 -9.19 9.92
N SER A 122 8.81 -9.14 9.69
CA SER A 122 8.23 -9.29 8.35
C SER A 122 8.69 -8.19 7.40
N ALA A 123 8.70 -6.95 7.85
CA ALA A 123 9.14 -5.81 7.04
C ALA A 123 10.64 -5.86 6.73
N THR A 124 11.48 -6.07 7.75
CA THR A 124 12.95 -6.01 7.62
C THR A 124 13.55 -7.21 6.89
N THR A 125 12.90 -8.38 6.94
CA THR A 125 13.34 -9.59 6.24
C THR A 125 12.76 -9.72 4.84
N ARG A 126 11.92 -8.78 4.38
CA ARG A 126 11.41 -8.79 3.02
C ARG A 126 12.53 -8.42 2.05
N PHE A 127 13.00 -9.38 1.24
CA PHE A 127 14.02 -9.14 0.23
C PHE A 127 13.46 -8.30 -0.92
N GLY A 128 14.21 -7.27 -1.32
CA GLY A 128 13.81 -6.33 -2.37
C GLY A 128 12.77 -5.30 -1.89
N SER A 129 12.17 -4.58 -2.82
CA SER A 129 11.04 -3.68 -2.54
C SER A 129 9.81 -4.49 -2.17
N GLY A 130 9.12 -4.12 -1.10
CA GLY A 130 7.91 -4.84 -0.68
C GLY A 130 7.27 -4.23 0.55
N TRP A 131 6.24 -4.91 1.03
CA TRP A 131 5.34 -4.43 2.06
C TRP A 131 5.12 -5.51 3.10
N ALA A 132 4.95 -5.08 4.35
CA ALA A 132 4.36 -5.88 5.41
C ALA A 132 2.94 -5.36 5.69
N TRP A 133 2.01 -6.27 5.97
CA TRP A 133 0.60 -5.97 6.09
C TRP A 133 0.01 -6.61 7.33
N LEU A 134 -0.79 -5.85 8.06
CA LEU A 134 -1.76 -6.41 9.00
C LEU A 134 -3.09 -6.60 8.25
N VAL A 135 -3.52 -7.83 8.07
CA VAL A 135 -4.72 -8.15 7.28
C VAL A 135 -5.75 -8.90 8.12
N LYS A 136 -7.04 -8.70 7.80
CA LYS A 136 -8.12 -9.51 8.33
C LYS A 136 -8.14 -10.85 7.60
N LYS A 137 -8.12 -11.96 8.37
CA LYS A 137 -8.21 -13.32 7.86
C LYS A 137 -9.29 -14.09 8.63
N GLY A 138 -10.43 -14.30 7.99
CA GLY A 138 -11.59 -14.86 8.68
C GLY A 138 -12.05 -13.97 9.83
N SER A 139 -12.10 -14.51 11.05
CA SER A 139 -12.45 -13.76 12.27
C SER A 139 -11.25 -13.11 12.98
N GLY A 140 -10.00 -13.40 12.55
CA GLY A 140 -8.78 -12.92 13.18
C GLY A 140 -7.96 -12.01 12.29
N LEU A 141 -6.75 -11.68 12.78
CA LEU A 141 -5.74 -10.91 12.06
C LEU A 141 -4.56 -11.81 11.68
N ALA A 142 -3.82 -11.41 10.66
CA ALA A 142 -2.58 -12.07 10.28
C ALA A 142 -1.60 -11.05 9.68
N ASP A 143 -0.31 -11.28 9.89
CA ASP A 143 0.77 -10.62 9.17
C ASP A 143 0.94 -11.24 7.78
N ARG A 144 1.19 -10.41 6.77
CA ARG A 144 1.44 -10.82 5.38
C ARG A 144 2.54 -9.96 4.76
N LYS A 145 3.22 -10.55 3.78
CA LYS A 145 4.24 -9.88 2.97
C LYS A 145 3.83 -9.91 1.50
N SER A 146 4.10 -8.82 0.78
CA SER A 146 3.95 -8.78 -0.68
C SER A 146 5.13 -8.08 -1.33
N VAL A 147 5.32 -8.27 -2.63
CA VAL A 147 6.27 -7.47 -3.43
C VAL A 147 5.57 -6.19 -3.89
N VAL A 148 4.32 -6.30 -4.26
CA VAL A 148 3.38 -5.24 -4.61
C VAL A 148 2.01 -5.63 -4.13
#